data_60102c4a12b07e42236ceeaca2bef135
#
_entry.id   60102c4a12b07e42236ceeaca2bef135
#
_cell.length_a   1.000
_cell.length_b   1.000
_cell.length_c   1.000
_cell.angle_alpha   90.00
_cell.angle_beta   90.00
_cell.angle_gamma   90.00
#
_symmetry.space_group_name_H-M   'P 1'
#
loop_
_entity.id
_entity.type
_entity.pdbx_description
1 polymer ?
#
loop_
_entity_poly.entity_id
_entity_poly.type
_entity_poly.pdbx_seq_one_letter_code
_entity_poly.pdbx_strand_id
1 'polypeptide(L)'
;MNRPPLPTRDLDRIDLADPRLHAEHDLGPVWRRLRDEDPVHWQPPRGTREGFWVLTRHDDVRAVYGDAVRFTSERGNVLDALRGDGDSAGGRMVSVTDGPQHTALRRLLTRSFSPGALAATEGLIRDAARRLLRDALDRGRCDFARDVAAAIPLTAIGDLLGVPVADRPHLLAMTSSAVSSVSPDHTEADAWKAKNNILFYFAGLLEDRRAEPRDDVTGLLATARVRGRALTDDEIVFNCYSLILGGDETTRLTIVGMAYELARRPETWQALKDGRLDADRAVEEFLRWTTPSMHQGRMAVEDSELHGRRIRAGDIVTLWNVSANRDERVHADPDRLDPARVSNPHLAFGAGPHFCLGVHLARLEIKVVLEELRAMVGEIRLAGEPEPVYSNFFGGMSSLPLELVADGGARR
;
A
#
# COMPACT_ATOMS: atom_id res chain seq x y z
N MET A 1 3.80 -16.68 6.07
CA MET A 1 5.08 -16.86 6.78
C MET A 1 4.79 -17.59 8.09
N ASN A 2 5.61 -18.55 8.46
CA ASN A 2 5.40 -19.32 9.69
C ASN A 2 6.08 -18.58 10.87
N ARG A 3 5.49 -17.46 11.30
CA ARG A 3 6.00 -16.64 12.41
C ARG A 3 5.41 -17.13 13.73
N PRO A 4 6.18 -17.17 14.82
CA PRO A 4 5.64 -17.53 16.12
C PRO A 4 4.64 -16.48 16.59
N PRO A 5 3.52 -16.89 17.21
CA PRO A 5 2.57 -15.94 17.78
C PRO A 5 3.22 -15.17 18.93
N LEU A 6 2.94 -13.88 19.00
CA LEU A 6 3.41 -13.05 20.11
C LEU A 6 2.61 -13.38 21.38
N PRO A 7 3.26 -13.56 22.55
CA PRO A 7 2.56 -13.73 23.82
C PRO A 7 1.70 -12.51 24.16
N THR A 8 0.40 -12.72 24.40
CA THR A 8 -0.57 -11.64 24.62
C THR A 8 -0.80 -11.28 26.08
N ARG A 9 0.04 -11.74 27.03
CA ARG A 9 -0.24 -11.62 28.47
C ARG A 9 -0.34 -10.16 28.95
N ASP A 10 0.41 -9.25 28.34
CA ASP A 10 0.47 -7.84 28.74
C ASP A 10 0.55 -6.97 27.48
N LEU A 11 -0.61 -6.41 27.07
CA LEU A 11 -0.72 -5.58 25.87
C LEU A 11 0.09 -4.29 25.99
N ASP A 12 0.21 -3.71 27.20
CA ASP A 12 0.93 -2.46 27.43
C ASP A 12 2.44 -2.59 27.20
N ARG A 13 2.97 -3.81 27.26
CA ARG A 13 4.39 -4.11 26.99
C ARG A 13 4.70 -4.27 25.51
N ILE A 14 3.71 -4.49 24.68
CA ILE A 14 3.87 -4.62 23.23
C ILE A 14 4.07 -3.22 22.65
N ASP A 15 5.13 -3.00 21.87
CA ASP A 15 5.34 -1.75 21.13
C ASP A 15 4.90 -1.90 19.69
N LEU A 16 3.66 -1.52 19.40
CA LEU A 16 3.10 -1.61 18.05
C LEU A 16 3.81 -0.71 17.02
N ALA A 17 4.67 0.21 17.47
CA ALA A 17 5.51 1.01 16.59
C ALA A 17 6.86 0.34 16.26
N ASP A 18 7.24 -0.77 16.91
CA ASP A 18 8.50 -1.47 16.64
C ASP A 18 8.40 -2.29 15.34
N PRO A 19 9.15 -1.97 14.27
CA PRO A 19 9.11 -2.71 13.01
C PRO A 19 9.54 -4.18 13.15
N ARG A 20 10.42 -4.51 14.12
CA ARG A 20 10.85 -5.89 14.39
C ARG A 20 9.67 -6.77 14.80
N LEU A 21 8.75 -6.20 15.58
CA LEU A 21 7.57 -6.92 16.03
C LEU A 21 6.75 -7.43 14.84
N HIS A 22 6.55 -6.58 13.84
CA HIS A 22 5.79 -6.89 12.64
C HIS A 22 6.55 -7.83 11.68
N ALA A 23 7.88 -7.78 11.69
CA ALA A 23 8.72 -8.65 10.86
C ALA A 23 8.85 -10.07 11.44
N GLU A 24 8.97 -10.22 12.76
CA GLU A 24 9.37 -11.45 13.41
C GLU A 24 8.21 -12.25 14.00
N HIS A 25 7.04 -11.64 14.27
CA HIS A 25 5.93 -12.27 14.96
C HIS A 25 4.61 -12.28 14.19
N ASP A 26 3.77 -13.29 14.47
CA ASP A 26 2.35 -13.25 14.12
C ASP A 26 1.58 -12.45 15.17
N LEU A 27 1.05 -11.30 14.76
CA LEU A 27 0.27 -10.39 15.59
C LEU A 27 -1.25 -10.66 15.53
N GLY A 28 -1.69 -11.68 14.81
CA GLY A 28 -3.12 -12.04 14.72
C GLY A 28 -3.79 -12.19 16.10
N PRO A 29 -3.20 -12.91 17.06
CA PRO A 29 -3.73 -13.02 18.42
C PRO A 29 -3.78 -11.70 19.19
N VAL A 30 -2.79 -10.81 18.98
CA VAL A 30 -2.77 -9.46 19.59
C VAL A 30 -3.91 -8.61 19.05
N TRP A 31 -4.07 -8.56 17.72
CA TRP A 31 -5.15 -7.81 17.08
C TRP A 31 -6.53 -8.29 17.51
N ARG A 32 -6.74 -9.62 17.58
CA ARG A 32 -8.01 -10.19 18.05
C ARG A 32 -8.30 -9.75 19.49
N ARG A 33 -7.32 -9.88 20.38
CA ARG A 33 -7.49 -9.50 21.77
C ARG A 33 -7.77 -7.99 21.92
N LEU A 34 -7.07 -7.13 21.19
CA LEU A 34 -7.33 -5.70 21.19
C LEU A 34 -8.76 -5.39 20.70
N ARG A 35 -9.22 -6.02 19.61
CA ARG A 35 -10.61 -5.84 19.15
C ARG A 35 -11.65 -6.24 20.19
N ASP A 36 -11.39 -7.28 20.96
CA ASP A 36 -12.33 -7.81 21.96
C ASP A 36 -12.33 -7.02 23.26
N GLU A 37 -11.13 -6.78 23.82
CA GLU A 37 -10.98 -6.28 25.19
C GLU A 37 -10.71 -4.76 25.26
N ASP A 38 -9.97 -4.19 24.30
CA ASP A 38 -9.54 -2.78 24.31
C ASP A 38 -9.45 -2.20 22.88
N PRO A 39 -10.58 -2.05 22.18
CA PRO A 39 -10.60 -1.68 20.76
C PRO A 39 -10.08 -0.28 20.46
N VAL A 40 -10.02 0.61 21.45
CA VAL A 40 -9.43 1.94 21.43
C VAL A 40 -8.31 1.95 22.46
N HIS A 41 -7.21 1.34 22.09
CA HIS A 41 -6.07 1.10 22.97
C HIS A 41 -5.13 2.30 23.01
N TRP A 42 -4.67 2.68 24.22
CA TRP A 42 -3.62 3.67 24.37
C TRP A 42 -2.25 3.02 24.39
N GLN A 43 -1.47 3.23 23.34
CA GLN A 43 -0.05 2.87 23.32
C GLN A 43 0.75 3.94 24.07
N PRO A 44 1.32 3.61 25.23
CA PRO A 44 2.02 4.60 26.05
C PRO A 44 3.29 5.12 25.38
N PRO A 45 3.77 6.33 25.78
CA PRO A 45 5.04 6.88 25.33
C PRO A 45 6.21 5.93 25.60
N ARG A 46 7.19 5.89 24.69
CA ARG A 46 8.42 5.11 24.88
C ARG A 46 9.65 5.97 24.60
N GLY A 47 10.49 6.13 25.61
CA GLY A 47 11.64 7.04 25.54
C GLY A 47 11.17 8.48 25.30
N THR A 48 11.68 9.13 24.27
CA THR A 48 11.29 10.48 23.84
C THR A 48 10.11 10.50 22.88
N ARG A 49 9.60 9.34 22.44
CA ARG A 49 8.52 9.24 21.46
C ARG A 49 7.16 9.28 22.15
N GLU A 50 6.27 10.13 21.64
CA GLU A 50 4.91 10.28 22.15
C GLU A 50 4.08 9.00 22.04
N GLY A 51 3.07 8.86 22.92
CA GLY A 51 2.06 7.81 22.84
C GLY A 51 1.04 8.08 21.74
N PHE A 52 0.23 7.08 21.42
CA PHE A 52 -0.80 7.19 20.40
C PHE A 52 -1.96 6.25 20.65
N TRP A 53 -3.12 6.59 20.10
CA TRP A 53 -4.29 5.74 20.08
C TRP A 53 -4.23 4.71 18.96
N VAL A 54 -4.64 3.49 19.25
CA VAL A 54 -4.66 2.32 18.36
C VAL A 54 -6.11 1.89 18.17
N LEU A 55 -6.70 2.16 17.01
CA LEU A 55 -8.05 1.72 16.66
C LEU A 55 -7.98 0.42 15.87
N THR A 56 -8.72 -0.59 16.35
CA THR A 56 -8.59 -1.96 15.85
C THR A 56 -9.85 -2.53 15.21
N ARG A 57 -11.07 -2.05 15.59
CA ARG A 57 -12.34 -2.50 15.02
C ARG A 57 -12.63 -1.82 13.68
N HIS A 58 -13.23 -2.56 12.78
CA HIS A 58 -13.56 -2.07 11.44
C HIS A 58 -14.41 -0.79 11.45
N ASP A 59 -15.49 -0.77 12.25
CA ASP A 59 -16.41 0.37 12.26
C ASP A 59 -15.78 1.62 12.87
N ASP A 60 -14.94 1.47 13.90
CA ASP A 60 -14.21 2.58 14.51
C ASP A 60 -13.18 3.18 13.54
N VAL A 61 -12.41 2.32 12.90
CA VAL A 61 -11.44 2.71 11.86
C VAL A 61 -12.15 3.44 10.71
N ARG A 62 -13.25 2.87 10.23
CA ARG A 62 -14.05 3.47 9.15
C ARG A 62 -14.68 4.82 9.55
N ALA A 63 -15.16 4.94 10.79
CA ALA A 63 -15.74 6.18 11.30
C ALA A 63 -14.71 7.31 11.33
N VAL A 64 -13.49 7.05 11.83
CA VAL A 64 -12.42 8.05 11.87
C VAL A 64 -11.90 8.38 10.47
N TYR A 65 -11.82 7.42 9.55
CA TYR A 65 -11.53 7.72 8.13
C TYR A 65 -12.55 8.69 7.50
N GLY A 66 -13.82 8.58 7.89
CA GLY A 66 -14.90 9.44 7.39
C GLY A 66 -14.90 10.86 7.95
N ASP A 67 -14.20 11.09 9.04
CA ASP A 67 -14.24 12.33 9.81
C ASP A 67 -12.93 13.13 9.73
N ALA A 68 -12.64 13.66 8.57
CA ALA A 68 -11.47 14.51 8.34
C ALA A 68 -11.61 15.91 9.00
N VAL A 69 -12.75 16.23 9.62
CA VAL A 69 -12.94 17.47 10.38
C VAL A 69 -12.31 17.34 11.77
N ARG A 70 -12.60 16.24 12.46
CA ARG A 70 -12.04 15.98 13.80
C ARG A 70 -10.66 15.32 13.77
N PHE A 71 -10.33 14.60 12.70
CA PHE A 71 -9.10 13.82 12.57
C PHE A 71 -8.36 14.19 11.29
N THR A 72 -7.46 15.18 11.41
CA THR A 72 -6.74 15.73 10.26
C THR A 72 -5.62 14.81 9.76
N SER A 73 -5.38 14.84 8.45
CA SER A 73 -4.22 14.26 7.78
C SER A 73 -3.06 15.27 7.62
N GLU A 74 -3.28 16.55 7.85
CA GLU A 74 -2.31 17.61 7.49
C GLU A 74 -0.99 17.54 8.26
N ARG A 75 -0.99 16.87 9.43
CA ARG A 75 0.24 16.65 10.21
C ARG A 75 1.00 15.38 9.77
N GLY A 76 0.42 14.59 8.87
CA GLY A 76 0.94 13.33 8.38
C GLY A 76 -0.10 12.22 8.42
N ASN A 77 0.15 11.16 7.68
CA ASN A 77 -0.69 9.96 7.63
C ASN A 77 0.07 8.67 7.98
N VAL A 78 1.35 8.80 8.34
CA VAL A 78 2.21 7.70 8.81
C VAL A 78 2.64 8.00 10.25
N LEU A 79 2.66 6.97 11.11
CA LEU A 79 2.93 7.12 12.53
C LEU A 79 4.27 7.82 12.82
N ASP A 80 5.32 7.47 12.09
CA ASP A 80 6.65 8.07 12.32
C ASP A 80 6.67 9.57 12.00
N ALA A 81 5.98 10.03 10.96
CA ALA A 81 5.83 11.45 10.66
C ALA A 81 5.05 12.18 11.76
N LEU A 82 3.97 11.57 12.27
CA LEU A 82 3.15 12.15 13.35
C LEU A 82 3.87 12.24 14.68
N ARG A 83 4.78 11.30 14.98
CA ARG A 83 5.61 11.29 16.22
C ARG A 83 6.85 12.18 16.13
N GLY A 84 7.13 12.70 14.94
CA GLY A 84 8.17 13.70 14.67
C GLY A 84 7.59 15.11 14.53
N ASP A 85 8.24 15.92 13.71
CA ASP A 85 7.83 17.32 13.45
C ASP A 85 6.61 17.43 12.50
N GLY A 86 6.00 16.31 12.11
CA GLY A 86 4.95 16.23 11.12
C GLY A 86 5.47 16.09 9.68
N ASP A 87 4.55 15.99 8.73
CA ASP A 87 4.92 15.90 7.31
C ASP A 87 5.17 17.29 6.72
N SER A 88 6.37 17.51 6.19
CA SER A 88 6.75 18.79 5.57
C SER A 88 5.89 19.18 4.35
N ALA A 89 5.17 18.23 3.76
CA ALA A 89 4.23 18.45 2.65
C ALA A 89 2.78 18.70 3.11
N GLY A 90 2.53 18.85 4.41
CA GLY A 90 1.21 19.15 4.98
C GLY A 90 0.55 20.35 4.30
N GLY A 91 -0.73 20.21 3.88
CA GLY A 91 -1.48 21.22 3.12
C GLY A 91 -1.06 21.41 1.66
N ARG A 92 -0.03 20.68 1.16
CA ARG A 92 0.51 20.78 -0.21
C ARG A 92 0.39 19.50 -1.03
N MET A 93 0.39 18.37 -0.39
CA MET A 93 0.31 17.03 -0.99
C MET A 93 -1.08 16.43 -0.75
N VAL A 94 -1.70 15.82 -1.75
CA VAL A 94 -3.09 15.33 -1.68
C VAL A 94 -3.35 14.38 -0.52
N SER A 95 -2.38 13.55 -0.14
CA SER A 95 -2.50 12.57 0.95
C SER A 95 -2.44 13.19 2.35
N VAL A 96 -1.89 14.42 2.49
CA VAL A 96 -1.74 15.16 3.74
C VAL A 96 -2.29 16.59 3.62
N THR A 97 -3.44 16.73 2.98
CA THR A 97 -4.20 17.96 2.82
C THR A 97 -5.66 17.64 3.10
N ASP A 98 -6.39 18.53 3.78
CA ASP A 98 -7.80 18.32 4.12
C ASP A 98 -8.71 19.42 3.53
N GLY A 99 -10.00 19.29 3.74
CA GLY A 99 -11.02 20.27 3.41
C GLY A 99 -11.14 20.62 1.91
N PRO A 100 -11.46 21.87 1.58
CA PRO A 100 -11.72 22.29 0.20
C PRO A 100 -10.50 22.21 -0.73
N GLN A 101 -9.27 22.36 -0.19
CA GLN A 101 -8.03 22.23 -0.96
C GLN A 101 -7.83 20.78 -1.39
N HIS A 102 -7.98 19.82 -0.46
CA HIS A 102 -7.95 18.40 -0.77
C HIS A 102 -8.99 18.04 -1.84
N THR A 103 -10.24 18.47 -1.65
CA THR A 103 -11.34 18.14 -2.58
C THR A 103 -11.03 18.62 -4.00
N ALA A 104 -10.49 19.82 -4.14
CA ALA A 104 -10.17 20.40 -5.44
C ALA A 104 -8.98 19.67 -6.10
N LEU A 105 -7.91 19.41 -5.36
CA LEU A 105 -6.72 18.71 -5.85
C LEU A 105 -7.05 17.25 -6.21
N ARG A 106 -7.81 16.56 -5.34
CA ARG A 106 -8.27 15.21 -5.60
C ARG A 106 -9.13 15.10 -6.86
N ARG A 107 -10.08 16.03 -7.06
CA ARG A 107 -10.93 16.07 -8.28
C ARG A 107 -10.10 16.20 -9.55
N LEU A 108 -9.03 16.99 -9.52
CA LEU A 108 -8.09 17.13 -10.63
C LEU A 108 -7.44 15.79 -10.96
N LEU A 109 -6.85 15.15 -9.96
CA LEU A 109 -6.10 13.90 -10.13
C LEU A 109 -6.98 12.70 -10.47
N THR A 110 -8.21 12.60 -9.92
CA THR A 110 -9.12 11.46 -10.12
C THR A 110 -9.38 11.16 -11.61
N ARG A 111 -9.32 12.16 -12.48
CA ARG A 111 -9.55 11.96 -13.92
C ARG A 111 -8.50 11.04 -14.55
N SER A 112 -7.23 11.19 -14.16
CA SER A 112 -6.11 10.36 -14.66
C SER A 112 -6.14 8.93 -14.14
N PHE A 113 -6.86 8.68 -13.02
CA PHE A 113 -7.01 7.35 -12.42
C PHE A 113 -8.38 6.72 -12.68
N SER A 114 -9.18 7.28 -13.60
CA SER A 114 -10.47 6.69 -13.99
C SER A 114 -10.26 5.43 -14.86
N PRO A 115 -11.19 4.46 -14.84
CA PRO A 115 -11.08 3.25 -15.67
C PRO A 115 -10.85 3.54 -17.16
N GLY A 116 -11.49 4.60 -17.68
CA GLY A 116 -11.31 4.99 -19.08
C GLY A 116 -9.91 5.53 -19.40
N ALA A 117 -9.30 6.30 -18.47
CA ALA A 117 -7.93 6.78 -18.62
C ALA A 117 -6.90 5.65 -18.51
N LEU A 118 -7.21 4.62 -17.72
CA LEU A 118 -6.31 3.49 -17.48
C LEU A 118 -6.35 2.42 -18.58
N ALA A 119 -7.27 2.51 -19.55
CA ALA A 119 -7.42 1.49 -20.60
C ALA A 119 -6.15 1.30 -21.46
N ALA A 120 -5.40 2.36 -21.73
CA ALA A 120 -4.11 2.28 -22.43
C ALA A 120 -3.01 1.65 -21.57
N THR A 121 -3.03 1.91 -20.28
CA THR A 121 -2.04 1.41 -19.30
C THR A 121 -2.19 -0.11 -19.10
N GLU A 122 -3.39 -0.68 -19.28
CA GLU A 122 -3.58 -2.13 -19.16
C GLU A 122 -2.69 -2.93 -20.12
N GLY A 123 -2.56 -2.50 -21.36
CA GLY A 123 -1.66 -3.13 -22.34
C GLY A 123 -0.20 -3.14 -21.88
N LEU A 124 0.27 -2.03 -21.36
CA LEU A 124 1.64 -1.89 -20.83
C LEU A 124 1.90 -2.80 -19.63
N ILE A 125 0.94 -2.88 -18.69
CA ILE A 125 1.01 -3.75 -17.52
C ILE A 125 1.06 -5.22 -17.99
N ARG A 126 0.19 -5.60 -18.91
CA ARG A 126 0.08 -6.97 -19.45
C ARG A 126 1.36 -7.40 -20.17
N ASP A 127 1.92 -6.55 -21.01
CA ASP A 127 3.18 -6.82 -21.72
C ASP A 127 4.37 -6.93 -20.74
N ALA A 128 4.42 -6.07 -19.72
CA ALA A 128 5.43 -6.15 -18.67
C ALA A 128 5.30 -7.45 -17.87
N ALA A 129 4.08 -7.81 -17.43
CA ALA A 129 3.83 -9.04 -16.69
C ALA A 129 4.22 -10.29 -17.51
N ARG A 130 3.81 -10.36 -18.78
CA ARG A 130 4.18 -11.46 -19.68
C ARG A 130 5.68 -11.62 -19.85
N ARG A 131 6.39 -10.52 -20.08
CA ARG A 131 7.84 -10.55 -20.24
C ARG A 131 8.51 -11.07 -18.97
N LEU A 132 8.19 -10.47 -17.81
CA LEU A 132 8.78 -10.83 -16.52
C LEU A 132 8.48 -12.28 -16.12
N LEU A 133 7.25 -12.74 -16.36
CA LEU A 133 6.86 -14.12 -16.08
C LEU A 133 7.56 -15.10 -17.02
N ARG A 134 7.75 -14.76 -18.31
CA ARG A 134 8.52 -15.58 -19.25
C ARG A 134 9.97 -15.72 -18.79
N ASP A 135 10.60 -14.62 -18.45
CA ASP A 135 11.99 -14.62 -17.94
C ASP A 135 12.13 -15.45 -16.64
N ALA A 136 11.12 -15.42 -15.77
CA ALA A 136 11.08 -16.22 -14.55
C ALA A 136 10.87 -17.72 -14.86
N LEU A 137 9.98 -18.06 -15.81
CA LEU A 137 9.73 -19.43 -16.26
C LEU A 137 10.94 -20.05 -16.96
N ASP A 138 11.66 -19.27 -17.78
CA ASP A 138 12.88 -19.74 -18.47
C ASP A 138 13.99 -20.09 -17.49
N ARG A 139 14.07 -19.37 -16.36
CA ARG A 139 15.00 -19.69 -15.26
C ARG A 139 14.49 -20.83 -14.35
N GLY A 140 13.20 -21.09 -14.32
CA GLY A 140 12.54 -22.06 -13.44
C GLY A 140 12.43 -21.58 -11.99
N ARG A 141 13.42 -20.84 -11.48
CA ARG A 141 13.47 -20.25 -10.14
C ARG A 141 13.69 -18.75 -10.21
N CYS A 142 13.00 -18.00 -9.35
CA CYS A 142 13.12 -16.56 -9.25
C CYS A 142 12.87 -16.08 -7.83
N ASP A 143 13.33 -14.86 -7.50
CA ASP A 143 12.76 -14.08 -6.42
C ASP A 143 11.57 -13.30 -6.98
N PHE A 144 10.36 -13.84 -6.80
CA PHE A 144 9.14 -13.27 -7.39
C PHE A 144 8.91 -11.81 -6.97
N ALA A 145 9.29 -11.44 -5.73
CA ALA A 145 9.15 -10.08 -5.23
C ALA A 145 10.03 -9.09 -6.00
N ARG A 146 11.27 -9.48 -6.30
CA ARG A 146 12.29 -8.64 -6.96
C ARG A 146 12.25 -8.74 -8.47
N ASP A 147 12.10 -9.96 -8.99
CA ASP A 147 12.22 -10.25 -10.43
C ASP A 147 10.92 -10.02 -11.22
N VAL A 148 9.76 -10.08 -10.55
CA VAL A 148 8.45 -9.96 -11.20
C VAL A 148 7.63 -8.81 -10.62
N ALA A 149 7.30 -8.86 -9.32
CA ALA A 149 6.33 -7.95 -8.74
C ALA A 149 6.81 -6.49 -8.67
N ALA A 150 8.10 -6.24 -8.52
CA ALA A 150 8.65 -4.89 -8.32
C ALA A 150 8.47 -3.97 -9.55
N ALA A 151 8.66 -4.50 -10.76
CA ALA A 151 8.65 -3.67 -11.96
C ALA A 151 7.24 -3.34 -12.49
N ILE A 152 6.21 -4.08 -12.06
CA ILE A 152 4.85 -3.95 -12.61
C ILE A 152 4.19 -2.64 -12.18
N PRO A 153 4.07 -2.32 -10.88
CA PRO A 153 3.45 -1.07 -10.43
C PRO A 153 4.20 0.15 -10.92
N LEU A 154 5.54 0.09 -10.90
CA LEU A 154 6.35 1.19 -11.39
C LEU A 154 6.19 1.43 -12.89
N THR A 155 5.94 0.37 -13.69
CA THR A 155 5.62 0.52 -15.12
C THR A 155 4.34 1.32 -15.29
N ALA A 156 3.31 1.04 -14.52
CA ALA A 156 2.02 1.69 -14.61
C ALA A 156 2.03 3.13 -14.07
N ILE A 157 2.48 3.32 -12.84
CA ILE A 157 2.50 4.67 -12.23
C ILE A 157 3.53 5.59 -12.90
N GLY A 158 4.66 5.02 -13.33
CA GLY A 158 5.68 5.77 -14.08
C GLY A 158 5.16 6.25 -15.44
N ASP A 159 4.36 5.44 -16.13
CA ASP A 159 3.70 5.83 -17.37
C ASP A 159 2.73 7.00 -17.15
N LEU A 160 1.85 6.88 -16.15
CA LEU A 160 0.90 7.94 -15.79
C LEU A 160 1.57 9.26 -15.40
N LEU A 161 2.70 9.20 -14.69
CA LEU A 161 3.48 10.38 -14.30
C LEU A 161 4.36 10.94 -15.44
N GLY A 162 4.44 10.23 -16.57
CA GLY A 162 5.29 10.60 -17.70
C GLY A 162 6.77 10.36 -17.49
N VAL A 163 7.13 9.41 -16.61
CA VAL A 163 8.52 9.00 -16.36
C VAL A 163 9.07 8.22 -17.56
N PRO A 164 10.18 8.68 -18.18
CA PRO A 164 10.84 7.95 -19.25
C PRO A 164 11.17 6.50 -18.86
N VAL A 165 11.02 5.57 -19.80
CA VAL A 165 11.25 4.14 -19.53
C VAL A 165 12.67 3.89 -19.02
N ALA A 166 13.66 4.63 -19.54
CA ALA A 166 15.06 4.51 -19.15
C ALA A 166 15.33 4.86 -17.67
N ASP A 167 14.49 5.74 -17.07
CA ASP A 167 14.68 6.24 -15.71
C ASP A 167 13.98 5.35 -14.67
N ARG A 168 13.02 4.52 -15.10
CA ARG A 168 12.20 3.68 -14.19
C ARG A 168 13.02 2.76 -13.29
N PRO A 169 14.11 2.08 -13.75
CA PRO A 169 14.93 1.25 -12.86
C PRO A 169 15.63 2.06 -11.75
N HIS A 170 16.05 3.29 -12.04
CA HIS A 170 16.65 4.18 -11.05
C HIS A 170 15.62 4.65 -10.02
N LEU A 171 14.41 5.01 -10.47
CA LEU A 171 13.30 5.36 -9.57
C LEU A 171 12.89 4.20 -8.68
N LEU A 172 12.84 2.96 -9.21
CA LEU A 172 12.55 1.76 -8.40
C LEU A 172 13.51 1.60 -7.23
N ALA A 173 14.81 1.80 -7.47
CA ALA A 173 15.81 1.73 -6.41
C ALA A 173 15.58 2.83 -5.35
N MET A 174 15.19 4.04 -5.77
CA MET A 174 14.92 5.15 -4.86
C MET A 174 13.61 4.95 -4.08
N THR A 175 12.51 4.53 -4.72
CA THR A 175 11.22 4.31 -4.04
C THR A 175 11.33 3.20 -3.01
N SER A 176 11.95 2.09 -3.35
CA SER A 176 12.23 1.00 -2.40
C SER A 176 13.03 1.49 -1.18
N SER A 177 14.03 2.37 -1.38
CA SER A 177 14.81 2.93 -0.28
C SER A 177 14.06 3.98 0.54
N ALA A 178 13.17 4.76 -0.07
CA ALA A 178 12.47 5.84 0.61
C ALA A 178 11.35 5.34 1.54
N VAL A 179 10.76 4.19 1.24
CA VAL A 179 9.51 3.73 1.87
C VAL A 179 9.74 2.59 2.85
N SER A 180 10.78 1.81 2.66
CA SER A 180 11.00 0.65 3.50
C SER A 180 12.31 0.79 4.28
N SER A 181 12.19 0.61 5.56
CA SER A 181 13.21 -0.10 6.30
C SER A 181 13.31 -1.52 5.70
N VAL A 182 13.89 -1.63 4.50
CA VAL A 182 14.01 -2.91 3.76
C VAL A 182 14.84 -3.91 4.55
N SER A 183 15.68 -3.40 5.45
CA SER A 183 16.53 -4.19 6.33
C SER A 183 16.77 -3.45 7.64
N PRO A 184 17.14 -4.16 8.73
CA PRO A 184 17.56 -3.54 9.98
C PRO A 184 18.72 -2.53 9.85
N ASP A 185 19.52 -2.67 8.78
CA ASP A 185 20.70 -1.83 8.50
C ASP A 185 20.35 -0.55 7.72
N HIS A 186 19.09 -0.41 7.25
CA HIS A 186 18.64 0.78 6.52
C HIS A 186 18.37 1.93 7.49
N THR A 187 19.06 3.03 7.31
CA THR A 187 19.01 4.17 8.23
C THR A 187 17.94 5.21 7.82
N GLU A 188 17.49 6.02 8.77
CA GLU A 188 16.65 7.19 8.49
C GLU A 188 17.32 8.14 7.48
N ALA A 189 18.65 8.25 7.53
CA ALA A 189 19.43 9.06 6.59
C ALA A 189 19.34 8.54 5.15
N ASP A 190 19.31 7.21 4.96
CA ASP A 190 19.15 6.60 3.64
C ASP A 190 17.76 6.84 3.08
N ALA A 191 16.72 6.69 3.89
CA ALA A 191 15.36 7.01 3.52
C ALA A 191 15.19 8.50 3.18
N TRP A 192 15.76 9.39 3.99
CA TRP A 192 15.75 10.83 3.73
C TRP A 192 16.45 11.20 2.42
N LYS A 193 17.63 10.61 2.15
CA LYS A 193 18.39 10.81 0.91
C LYS A 193 17.59 10.33 -0.30
N ALA A 194 16.97 9.15 -0.20
CA ALA A 194 16.14 8.60 -1.28
C ALA A 194 14.91 9.49 -1.55
N LYS A 195 14.22 9.95 -0.49
CA LYS A 195 13.12 10.92 -0.60
C LYS A 195 13.54 12.17 -1.37
N ASN A 196 14.66 12.79 -0.99
CA ASN A 196 15.13 14.01 -1.66
C ASN A 196 15.51 13.76 -3.11
N ASN A 197 16.15 12.62 -3.43
CA ASN A 197 16.47 12.28 -4.81
C ASN A 197 15.21 12.14 -5.68
N ILE A 198 14.13 11.55 -5.17
CA ILE A 198 12.86 11.47 -5.87
C ILE A 198 12.26 12.86 -6.09
N LEU A 199 12.30 13.74 -5.07
CA LEU A 199 11.82 15.12 -5.20
C LEU A 199 12.62 15.90 -6.24
N PHE A 200 13.95 15.79 -6.26
CA PHE A 200 14.81 16.41 -7.29
C PHE A 200 14.53 15.87 -8.69
N TYR A 201 14.29 14.56 -8.81
CA TYR A 201 13.92 13.96 -10.09
C TYR A 201 12.62 14.59 -10.64
N PHE A 202 11.58 14.69 -9.81
CA PHE A 202 10.33 15.31 -10.25
C PHE A 202 10.41 16.81 -10.46
N ALA A 203 11.32 17.52 -9.79
CA ALA A 203 11.60 18.92 -10.09
C ALA A 203 12.17 19.09 -11.51
N GLY A 204 13.13 18.24 -11.91
CA GLY A 204 13.64 18.20 -13.28
C GLY A 204 12.58 17.83 -14.32
N LEU A 205 11.78 16.79 -14.03
CA LEU A 205 10.68 16.38 -14.92
C LEU A 205 9.63 17.49 -15.10
N LEU A 206 9.38 18.28 -14.06
CA LEU A 206 8.48 19.44 -14.13
C LEU A 206 9.03 20.52 -15.07
N GLU A 207 10.33 20.82 -15.01
CA GLU A 207 10.98 21.75 -15.93
C GLU A 207 10.83 21.30 -17.39
N ASP A 208 11.06 20.01 -17.65
CA ASP A 208 10.86 19.40 -18.97
C ASP A 208 9.40 19.55 -19.45
N ARG A 209 8.40 19.35 -18.57
CA ARG A 209 6.97 19.46 -18.91
C ARG A 209 6.54 20.90 -19.17
N ARG A 210 7.21 21.87 -18.57
CA ARG A 210 6.99 23.30 -18.89
C ARG A 210 7.58 23.69 -20.23
N ALA A 211 8.75 23.14 -20.58
CA ALA A 211 9.39 23.36 -21.87
C ALA A 211 8.67 22.61 -23.00
N GLU A 212 8.26 21.38 -22.75
CA GLU A 212 7.56 20.51 -23.70
C GLU A 212 6.34 19.86 -23.02
N PRO A 213 5.14 20.47 -23.11
CA PRO A 213 3.92 19.93 -22.50
C PRO A 213 3.56 18.55 -23.06
N ARG A 214 3.19 17.61 -22.15
CA ARG A 214 2.72 16.26 -22.49
C ARG A 214 1.44 15.94 -21.74
N ASP A 215 0.67 15.00 -22.28
CA ASP A 215 -0.58 14.52 -21.67
C ASP A 215 -0.28 13.41 -20.65
N ASP A 216 0.39 13.81 -19.56
CA ASP A 216 0.65 12.98 -18.39
C ASP A 216 0.29 13.74 -17.10
N VAL A 217 0.33 13.06 -15.94
CA VAL A 217 -0.06 13.68 -14.67
C VAL A 217 0.85 14.83 -14.28
N THR A 218 2.15 14.77 -14.57
CA THR A 218 3.10 15.86 -14.31
C THR A 218 2.75 17.08 -15.17
N GLY A 219 2.45 16.91 -16.46
CA GLY A 219 1.99 17.95 -17.36
C GLY A 219 0.63 18.54 -16.96
N LEU A 220 -0.30 17.67 -16.51
CA LEU A 220 -1.58 18.10 -15.95
C LEU A 220 -1.39 19.03 -14.75
N LEU A 221 -0.55 18.63 -13.79
CA LEU A 221 -0.26 19.43 -12.58
C LEU A 221 0.46 20.73 -12.91
N ALA A 222 1.39 20.72 -13.88
CA ALA A 222 2.17 21.89 -14.31
C ALA A 222 1.29 23.03 -14.85
N THR A 223 0.14 22.69 -15.44
CA THR A 223 -0.78 23.67 -16.08
C THR A 223 -2.05 23.91 -15.28
N ALA A 224 -2.31 23.11 -14.23
CA ALA A 224 -3.55 23.13 -13.49
C ALA A 224 -3.74 24.42 -12.66
N ARG A 225 -5.01 24.77 -12.49
CA ARG A 225 -5.43 25.78 -11.51
C ARG A 225 -6.35 25.12 -10.47
N VAL A 226 -5.94 25.21 -9.23
CA VAL A 226 -6.69 24.69 -8.07
C VAL A 226 -7.22 25.88 -7.28
N ARG A 227 -8.53 25.96 -7.10
CA ARG A 227 -9.20 27.09 -6.44
C ARG A 227 -8.81 28.47 -7.02
N GLY A 228 -8.66 28.54 -8.35
CA GLY A 228 -8.37 29.76 -9.07
C GLY A 228 -6.89 30.16 -9.17
N ARG A 229 -5.97 29.52 -8.46
CA ARG A 229 -4.51 29.75 -8.54
C ARG A 229 -3.78 28.59 -9.20
N ALA A 230 -2.65 28.88 -9.84
CA ALA A 230 -1.72 27.83 -10.27
C ALA A 230 -1.13 27.12 -9.05
N LEU A 231 -0.78 25.84 -9.21
CA LEU A 231 -0.01 25.11 -8.22
C LEU A 231 1.42 25.65 -8.18
N THR A 232 2.02 25.67 -6.99
CA THR A 232 3.45 25.94 -6.83
C THR A 232 4.28 24.73 -7.25
N ASP A 233 5.57 24.92 -7.52
CA ASP A 233 6.48 23.83 -7.86
C ASP A 233 6.53 22.77 -6.77
N ASP A 234 6.61 23.18 -5.51
CA ASP A 234 6.55 22.29 -4.34
C ASP A 234 5.26 21.46 -4.33
N GLU A 235 4.09 22.07 -4.56
CA GLU A 235 2.81 21.35 -4.61
C GLU A 235 2.81 20.30 -5.74
N ILE A 236 3.37 20.62 -6.90
CA ILE A 236 3.45 19.69 -8.03
C ILE A 236 4.39 18.53 -7.69
N VAL A 237 5.61 18.84 -7.27
CA VAL A 237 6.64 17.86 -6.94
C VAL A 237 6.20 16.93 -5.79
N PHE A 238 5.62 17.47 -4.72
CA PHE A 238 5.09 16.66 -3.63
C PHE A 238 3.94 15.74 -4.07
N ASN A 239 3.08 16.18 -4.98
CA ASN A 239 2.02 15.32 -5.51
C ASN A 239 2.57 14.22 -6.41
N CYS A 240 3.55 14.47 -7.27
CA CYS A 240 4.23 13.44 -8.05
C CYS A 240 4.93 12.42 -7.13
N TYR A 241 5.62 12.91 -6.08
CA TYR A 241 6.22 12.07 -5.04
C TYR A 241 5.18 11.19 -4.33
N SER A 242 4.05 11.75 -3.90
CA SER A 242 2.97 11.00 -3.26
C SER A 242 2.41 9.89 -4.16
N LEU A 243 2.23 10.20 -5.44
CA LEU A 243 1.65 9.27 -6.41
C LEU A 243 2.59 8.11 -6.72
N ILE A 244 3.90 8.36 -6.88
CA ILE A 244 4.84 7.29 -7.18
C ILE A 244 5.01 6.35 -5.98
N LEU A 245 5.13 6.87 -4.75
CA LEU A 245 5.26 6.04 -3.55
C LEU A 245 3.98 5.26 -3.25
N GLY A 246 2.82 5.91 -3.36
CA GLY A 246 1.53 5.26 -3.10
C GLY A 246 1.18 4.21 -4.13
N GLY A 247 1.62 4.38 -5.37
CA GLY A 247 1.33 3.48 -6.50
C GLY A 247 2.27 2.28 -6.60
N ASP A 248 3.50 2.38 -6.13
CA ASP A 248 4.52 1.35 -6.30
C ASP A 248 4.43 0.25 -5.22
N GLU A 249 4.78 0.56 -3.99
CA GLU A 249 5.04 -0.44 -2.95
C GLU A 249 3.82 -1.25 -2.53
N THR A 250 2.66 -0.61 -2.36
CA THR A 250 1.44 -1.29 -1.86
C THR A 250 0.93 -2.35 -2.83
N THR A 251 0.93 -2.06 -4.11
CA THR A 251 0.51 -3.01 -5.15
C THR A 251 1.51 -4.15 -5.29
N ARG A 252 2.83 -3.86 -5.25
CA ARG A 252 3.88 -4.86 -5.22
C ARG A 252 3.68 -5.86 -4.09
N LEU A 253 3.48 -5.38 -2.86
CA LEU A 253 3.29 -6.23 -1.68
C LEU A 253 2.02 -7.10 -1.79
N THR A 254 0.95 -6.57 -2.40
CA THR A 254 -0.26 -7.36 -2.65
C THR A 254 -0.02 -8.47 -3.68
N ILE A 255 0.68 -8.18 -4.78
CA ILE A 255 1.04 -9.17 -5.82
C ILE A 255 1.94 -10.26 -5.21
N VAL A 256 2.92 -9.89 -4.40
CA VAL A 256 3.80 -10.84 -3.70
C VAL A 256 3.01 -11.72 -2.73
N GLY A 257 2.14 -11.11 -1.93
CA GLY A 257 1.28 -11.83 -0.98
C GLY A 257 0.32 -12.79 -1.68
N MET A 258 -0.27 -12.37 -2.81
CA MET A 258 -1.10 -13.23 -3.66
C MET A 258 -0.31 -14.45 -4.15
N ALA A 259 0.86 -14.27 -4.72
CA ALA A 259 1.70 -15.36 -5.23
C ALA A 259 2.11 -16.34 -4.12
N TYR A 260 2.47 -15.81 -2.93
CA TYR A 260 2.78 -16.61 -1.75
C TYR A 260 1.59 -17.50 -1.32
N GLU A 261 0.39 -16.92 -1.27
CA GLU A 261 -0.80 -17.65 -0.85
C GLU A 261 -1.21 -18.70 -1.89
N LEU A 262 -1.02 -18.43 -3.17
CA LEU A 262 -1.27 -19.39 -4.26
C LEU A 262 -0.26 -20.55 -4.24
N ALA A 263 1.01 -20.28 -3.94
CA ALA A 263 2.03 -21.34 -3.78
C ALA A 263 1.72 -22.28 -2.59
N ARG A 264 1.09 -21.76 -1.53
CA ARG A 264 0.73 -22.52 -0.33
C ARG A 264 -0.60 -23.27 -0.45
N ARG A 265 -1.42 -22.92 -1.44
CA ARG A 265 -2.78 -23.47 -1.66
C ARG A 265 -2.95 -23.91 -3.11
N PRO A 266 -2.33 -25.05 -3.48
CA PRO A 266 -2.43 -25.56 -4.86
C PRO A 266 -3.86 -25.78 -5.32
N GLU A 267 -4.78 -26.13 -4.42
CA GLU A 267 -6.21 -26.29 -4.72
C GLU A 267 -6.89 -24.96 -5.08
N THR A 268 -6.50 -23.86 -4.42
CA THR A 268 -6.98 -22.51 -4.76
C THR A 268 -6.41 -22.07 -6.11
N TRP A 269 -5.11 -22.32 -6.34
CA TRP A 269 -4.48 -22.04 -7.61
C TRP A 269 -5.18 -22.78 -8.75
N GLN A 270 -5.41 -24.09 -8.61
CA GLN A 270 -6.09 -24.88 -9.63
C GLN A 270 -7.52 -24.41 -9.83
N ALA A 271 -8.25 -24.03 -8.79
CA ALA A 271 -9.61 -23.51 -8.92
C ALA A 271 -9.68 -22.17 -9.69
N LEU A 272 -8.67 -21.31 -9.53
CA LEU A 272 -8.52 -20.09 -10.33
C LEU A 272 -8.18 -20.42 -11.79
N LYS A 273 -7.27 -21.36 -12.05
CA LYS A 273 -6.92 -21.80 -13.41
C LYS A 273 -8.12 -22.36 -14.16
N ASP A 274 -8.92 -23.19 -13.52
CA ASP A 274 -10.11 -23.81 -14.10
C ASP A 274 -11.29 -22.83 -14.27
N GLY A 275 -11.15 -21.57 -13.82
CA GLY A 275 -12.25 -20.60 -13.85
C GLY A 275 -13.37 -20.89 -12.85
N ARG A 276 -13.16 -21.78 -11.88
CA ARG A 276 -14.13 -22.07 -10.80
C ARG A 276 -14.20 -20.95 -9.76
N LEU A 277 -13.17 -20.11 -9.69
CA LEU A 277 -13.12 -18.91 -8.87
C LEU A 277 -13.05 -17.68 -9.77
N ASP A 278 -13.84 -16.68 -9.42
CA ASP A 278 -13.89 -15.38 -10.10
C ASP A 278 -12.65 -14.55 -9.77
N ALA A 279 -11.97 -14.02 -10.79
CA ALA A 279 -10.73 -13.29 -10.62
C ALA A 279 -10.93 -11.96 -9.88
N ASP A 280 -12.03 -11.24 -10.11
CA ASP A 280 -12.29 -9.95 -9.48
C ASP A 280 -12.55 -10.14 -7.98
N ARG A 281 -13.31 -11.15 -7.59
CA ARG A 281 -13.51 -11.50 -6.17
C ARG A 281 -12.21 -11.95 -5.50
N ALA A 282 -11.41 -12.74 -6.21
CA ALA A 282 -10.11 -13.19 -5.71
C ALA A 282 -9.18 -11.99 -5.44
N VAL A 283 -9.16 -11.00 -6.33
CA VAL A 283 -8.37 -9.75 -6.15
C VAL A 283 -8.81 -9.00 -4.88
N GLU A 284 -10.13 -8.83 -4.65
CA GLU A 284 -10.62 -8.18 -3.43
C GLU A 284 -10.22 -8.95 -2.16
N GLU A 285 -10.26 -10.29 -2.21
CA GLU A 285 -9.85 -11.10 -1.07
C GLU A 285 -8.35 -11.07 -0.84
N PHE A 286 -7.52 -11.06 -1.90
CA PHE A 286 -6.08 -10.87 -1.74
C PHE A 286 -5.74 -9.49 -1.18
N LEU A 287 -6.46 -8.43 -1.56
CA LEU A 287 -6.31 -7.09 -0.97
C LEU A 287 -6.66 -7.07 0.52
N ARG A 288 -7.79 -7.68 0.92
CA ARG A 288 -8.16 -7.83 2.33
C ARG A 288 -7.10 -8.62 3.10
N TRP A 289 -6.68 -9.75 2.52
CA TRP A 289 -5.77 -10.68 3.16
C TRP A 289 -4.39 -10.11 3.38
N THR A 290 -3.83 -9.44 2.40
CA THR A 290 -2.48 -8.88 2.46
C THR A 290 -2.42 -7.59 3.26
N THR A 291 -3.40 -6.70 3.09
CA THR A 291 -3.47 -5.38 3.75
C THR A 291 -2.10 -4.68 3.78
N PRO A 292 -1.54 -4.31 2.61
CA PRO A 292 -0.15 -3.87 2.51
C PRO A 292 0.17 -2.63 3.33
N SER A 293 -0.76 -1.66 3.45
CA SER A 293 -0.68 -0.56 4.43
C SER A 293 -1.37 -1.01 5.72
N MET A 294 -0.58 -1.41 6.72
CA MET A 294 -1.10 -1.98 7.97
C MET A 294 -1.91 -0.98 8.76
N HIS A 295 -1.53 0.31 8.73
CA HIS A 295 -2.28 1.37 9.38
C HIS A 295 -2.22 2.67 8.58
N GLN A 296 -3.05 3.64 8.99
CA GLN A 296 -2.93 5.05 8.63
C GLN A 296 -3.00 5.88 9.92
N GLY A 297 -2.38 7.04 9.91
CA GLY A 297 -2.38 7.95 11.05
C GLY A 297 -3.24 9.19 10.82
N ARG A 298 -3.70 9.77 11.91
CA ARG A 298 -4.41 11.06 11.99
C ARG A 298 -3.98 11.80 13.25
N MET A 299 -4.23 13.08 13.28
CA MET A 299 -4.15 13.87 14.51
C MET A 299 -5.54 14.39 14.87
N ALA A 300 -5.95 14.21 16.13
CA ALA A 300 -7.18 14.80 16.63
C ALA A 300 -7.03 16.32 16.72
N VAL A 301 -8.00 17.09 16.17
CA VAL A 301 -7.99 18.56 16.21
C VAL A 301 -8.88 19.12 17.32
N GLU A 302 -9.75 18.29 17.87
CA GLU A 302 -10.62 18.60 19.01
C GLU A 302 -10.81 17.38 19.91
N ASP A 303 -11.20 17.63 21.17
CA ASP A 303 -11.53 16.55 22.11
C ASP A 303 -12.71 15.73 21.59
N SER A 304 -12.58 14.42 21.63
CA SER A 304 -13.62 13.48 21.24
C SER A 304 -13.67 12.27 22.17
N GLU A 305 -14.73 11.50 22.13
CA GLU A 305 -14.88 10.28 22.92
C GLU A 305 -15.20 9.09 22.00
N LEU A 306 -14.51 7.98 22.22
CA LEU A 306 -14.75 6.73 21.53
C LEU A 306 -14.64 5.56 22.53
N HIS A 307 -15.71 4.75 22.65
CA HIS A 307 -15.80 3.65 23.63
C HIS A 307 -15.45 4.07 25.08
N GLY A 308 -15.88 5.27 25.51
CA GLY A 308 -15.58 5.79 26.84
C GLY A 308 -14.13 6.25 27.03
N ARG A 309 -13.31 6.21 25.99
CA ARG A 309 -11.93 6.76 25.97
C ARG A 309 -11.97 8.18 25.46
N ARG A 310 -11.37 9.11 26.21
CA ARG A 310 -11.23 10.51 25.80
C ARG A 310 -9.97 10.68 24.95
N ILE A 311 -10.16 10.97 23.67
CA ILE A 311 -9.12 11.38 22.73
C ILE A 311 -9.03 12.90 22.79
N ARG A 312 -7.89 13.46 23.09
CA ARG A 312 -7.69 14.92 23.25
C ARG A 312 -7.24 15.55 21.94
N ALA A 313 -7.52 16.83 21.77
CA ALA A 313 -6.89 17.61 20.70
C ALA A 313 -5.36 17.50 20.79
N GLY A 314 -4.71 17.22 19.66
CA GLY A 314 -3.27 16.96 19.58
C GLY A 314 -2.89 15.48 19.70
N ASP A 315 -3.77 14.59 20.13
CA ASP A 315 -3.47 13.16 20.21
C ASP A 315 -3.29 12.56 18.81
N ILE A 316 -2.30 11.67 18.69
CA ILE A 316 -2.11 10.83 17.50
C ILE A 316 -3.09 9.65 17.55
N VAL A 317 -3.80 9.40 16.46
CA VAL A 317 -4.76 8.30 16.31
C VAL A 317 -4.36 7.44 15.13
N THR A 318 -4.11 6.14 15.36
CA THR A 318 -3.73 5.19 14.31
C THR A 318 -4.86 4.22 14.01
N LEU A 319 -5.14 4.03 12.72
CA LEU A 319 -6.23 3.27 12.14
C LEU A 319 -5.68 1.97 11.57
N TRP A 320 -5.77 0.86 12.32
CA TRP A 320 -5.09 -0.38 11.96
C TRP A 320 -5.92 -1.23 11.00
N ASN A 321 -5.72 -1.02 9.71
CA ASN A 321 -6.39 -1.74 8.63
C ASN A 321 -6.17 -3.26 8.72
N VAL A 322 -4.96 -3.69 9.10
CA VAL A 322 -4.61 -5.11 9.25
C VAL A 322 -5.48 -5.80 10.31
N SER A 323 -5.86 -5.09 11.36
CA SER A 323 -6.80 -5.57 12.37
C SER A 323 -8.26 -5.47 11.88
N ALA A 324 -8.65 -4.33 11.33
CA ALA A 324 -10.01 -4.07 10.84
C ALA A 324 -10.44 -5.06 9.74
N ASN A 325 -9.51 -5.44 8.85
CA ASN A 325 -9.74 -6.42 7.79
C ASN A 325 -9.84 -7.87 8.29
N ARG A 326 -9.63 -8.08 9.58
CA ARG A 326 -9.79 -9.36 10.30
C ARG A 326 -10.86 -9.28 11.40
N ASP A 327 -11.70 -8.24 11.37
CA ASP A 327 -12.77 -8.09 12.36
C ASP A 327 -13.89 -9.09 12.08
N GLU A 328 -14.09 -9.99 13.03
CA GLU A 328 -15.10 -11.05 13.01
C GLU A 328 -16.54 -10.54 13.05
N ARG A 329 -16.73 -9.26 13.42
CA ARG A 329 -18.05 -8.58 13.41
C ARG A 329 -18.48 -8.21 11.99
N VAL A 330 -17.53 -8.14 11.06
CA VAL A 330 -17.74 -7.69 9.67
C VAL A 330 -17.45 -8.79 8.65
N HIS A 331 -16.40 -9.57 8.89
CA HIS A 331 -15.97 -10.63 8.00
C HIS A 331 -16.22 -12.02 8.64
N ALA A 332 -17.06 -12.82 8.03
CA ALA A 332 -17.23 -14.22 8.45
C ALA A 332 -15.91 -14.97 8.21
N ASP A 333 -15.45 -15.76 9.19
CA ASP A 333 -14.17 -16.48 9.14
C ASP A 333 -13.01 -15.59 8.67
N PRO A 334 -12.70 -14.47 9.37
CA PRO A 334 -11.78 -13.47 8.87
C PRO A 334 -10.34 -13.97 8.70
N ASP A 335 -9.97 -15.01 9.45
CA ASP A 335 -8.65 -15.64 9.42
C ASP A 335 -8.53 -16.75 8.37
N ARG A 336 -9.57 -16.96 7.57
CA ARG A 336 -9.58 -17.82 6.39
C ARG A 336 -9.48 -16.98 5.12
N LEU A 337 -8.50 -17.29 4.27
CA LEU A 337 -8.44 -16.79 2.90
C LEU A 337 -9.55 -17.47 2.09
N ASP A 338 -10.49 -16.70 1.58
CA ASP A 338 -11.60 -17.19 0.78
C ASP A 338 -11.78 -16.36 -0.51
N PRO A 339 -11.12 -16.75 -1.61
CA PRO A 339 -11.23 -16.05 -2.90
C PRO A 339 -12.65 -16.04 -3.52
N ALA A 340 -13.58 -16.80 -2.94
CA ALA A 340 -14.99 -16.78 -3.33
C ALA A 340 -15.84 -15.82 -2.46
N ARG A 341 -15.26 -15.13 -1.50
CA ARG A 341 -15.98 -14.23 -0.57
C ARG A 341 -16.84 -13.23 -1.34
N VAL A 342 -18.15 -13.22 -1.06
CA VAL A 342 -19.13 -12.38 -1.77
C VAL A 342 -19.16 -10.97 -1.20
N SER A 343 -19.25 -10.83 0.15
CA SER A 343 -19.22 -9.53 0.82
C SER A 343 -17.83 -9.30 1.41
N ASN A 344 -17.15 -8.29 0.90
CA ASN A 344 -15.76 -8.02 1.28
C ASN A 344 -15.51 -6.51 1.50
N PRO A 345 -16.13 -5.89 2.51
CA PRO A 345 -15.98 -4.45 2.79
C PRO A 345 -14.64 -4.14 3.46
N HIS A 346 -13.53 -4.53 2.84
CA HIS A 346 -12.20 -4.33 3.41
C HIS A 346 -11.74 -2.87 3.36
N LEU A 347 -10.86 -2.50 4.28
CA LEU A 347 -10.26 -1.18 4.41
C LEU A 347 -8.82 -1.12 3.88
N ALA A 348 -8.41 -2.03 2.97
CA ALA A 348 -7.08 -2.00 2.37
C ALA A 348 -6.82 -0.71 1.57
N PHE A 349 -7.87 -0.06 1.08
CA PHE A 349 -7.83 1.24 0.40
C PHE A 349 -8.24 2.42 1.30
N GLY A 350 -8.37 2.21 2.62
CA GLY A 350 -8.94 3.19 3.53
C GLY A 350 -10.43 3.43 3.28
N ALA A 351 -10.93 4.57 3.75
CA ALA A 351 -12.31 5.02 3.55
C ALA A 351 -12.41 6.56 3.59
N GLY A 352 -13.62 7.11 3.35
CA GLY A 352 -13.89 8.55 3.47
C GLY A 352 -13.18 9.41 2.42
N PRO A 353 -12.91 10.69 2.74
CA PRO A 353 -12.34 11.65 1.78
C PRO A 353 -10.99 11.19 1.19
N HIS A 354 -10.17 10.50 1.98
CA HIS A 354 -8.86 9.98 1.60
C HIS A 354 -8.89 8.53 1.07
N PHE A 355 -10.05 8.00 0.68
CA PHE A 355 -10.12 6.71 -0.01
C PHE A 355 -9.12 6.64 -1.16
N CYS A 356 -8.42 5.53 -1.35
CA CYS A 356 -7.30 5.40 -2.30
C CYS A 356 -7.64 5.98 -3.68
N LEU A 357 -6.80 6.90 -4.15
CA LEU A 357 -6.94 7.52 -5.48
C LEU A 357 -6.66 6.49 -6.59
N GLY A 358 -5.66 5.63 -6.37
CA GLY A 358 -5.21 4.61 -7.31
C GLY A 358 -5.99 3.30 -7.27
N VAL A 359 -7.18 3.25 -6.64
CA VAL A 359 -7.94 2.02 -6.41
C VAL A 359 -8.21 1.20 -7.69
N HIS A 360 -8.51 1.88 -8.80
CA HIS A 360 -8.76 1.22 -10.10
C HIS A 360 -7.45 0.70 -10.72
N LEU A 361 -6.36 1.45 -10.58
CA LEU A 361 -5.05 1.04 -11.05
C LEU A 361 -4.54 -0.20 -10.31
N ALA A 362 -4.57 -0.19 -8.98
CA ALA A 362 -4.12 -1.31 -8.16
C ALA A 362 -4.90 -2.60 -8.46
N ARG A 363 -6.24 -2.51 -8.59
CA ARG A 363 -7.08 -3.65 -8.98
C ARG A 363 -6.73 -4.17 -10.36
N LEU A 364 -6.51 -3.27 -11.31
CA LEU A 364 -6.13 -3.63 -12.68
C LEU A 364 -4.78 -4.36 -12.70
N GLU A 365 -3.78 -3.86 -12.01
CA GLU A 365 -2.45 -4.46 -11.94
C GLU A 365 -2.49 -5.87 -11.34
N ILE A 366 -3.13 -6.03 -10.18
CA ILE A 366 -3.24 -7.32 -9.50
C ILE A 366 -4.00 -8.32 -10.37
N LYS A 367 -5.11 -7.87 -10.99
CA LYS A 367 -5.92 -8.70 -11.89
C LYS A 367 -5.12 -9.15 -13.11
N VAL A 368 -4.42 -8.24 -13.78
CA VAL A 368 -3.62 -8.57 -14.97
C VAL A 368 -2.52 -9.57 -14.62
N VAL A 369 -1.82 -9.37 -13.48
CA VAL A 369 -0.81 -10.34 -13.04
C VAL A 369 -1.43 -11.71 -12.76
N LEU A 370 -2.59 -11.77 -12.11
CA LEU A 370 -3.29 -13.02 -11.84
C LEU A 370 -3.71 -13.73 -13.16
N GLU A 371 -4.21 -12.97 -14.14
CA GLU A 371 -4.59 -13.49 -15.45
C GLU A 371 -3.39 -14.05 -16.22
N GLU A 372 -2.26 -13.33 -16.23
CA GLU A 372 -1.06 -13.79 -16.92
C GLU A 372 -0.40 -14.99 -16.21
N LEU A 373 -0.42 -15.02 -14.88
CA LEU A 373 -0.03 -16.23 -14.13
C LEU A 373 -0.89 -17.43 -14.55
N ARG A 374 -2.22 -17.27 -14.60
CA ARG A 374 -3.15 -18.33 -15.01
C ARG A 374 -2.88 -18.84 -16.43
N ALA A 375 -2.50 -17.94 -17.33
CA ALA A 375 -2.25 -18.27 -18.74
C ALA A 375 -0.91 -18.99 -18.96
N MET A 376 0.11 -18.70 -18.15
CA MET A 376 1.48 -19.13 -18.42
C MET A 376 2.01 -20.18 -17.44
N VAL A 377 1.53 -20.15 -16.19
CA VAL A 377 2.09 -20.96 -15.09
C VAL A 377 1.16 -22.14 -14.80
N GLY A 378 1.71 -23.35 -14.85
CA GLY A 378 1.03 -24.59 -14.47
C GLY A 378 1.02 -24.76 -12.95
N GLU A 379 2.18 -24.59 -12.31
CA GLU A 379 2.36 -24.81 -10.89
C GLU A 379 3.26 -23.73 -10.27
N ILE A 380 2.94 -23.33 -9.05
CA ILE A 380 3.70 -22.38 -8.25
C ILE A 380 4.16 -23.10 -6.98
N ARG A 381 5.45 -23.15 -6.71
CA ARG A 381 6.04 -23.79 -5.52
C ARG A 381 6.93 -22.81 -4.76
N LEU A 382 6.94 -22.90 -3.43
CA LEU A 382 7.96 -22.22 -2.63
C LEU A 382 9.33 -22.87 -2.88
N ALA A 383 10.34 -22.06 -3.17
CA ALA A 383 11.71 -22.49 -3.42
C ALA A 383 12.68 -22.09 -2.29
N GLY A 384 12.18 -21.46 -1.23
CA GLY A 384 12.92 -21.00 -0.06
C GLY A 384 12.02 -20.29 0.93
N GLU A 385 12.60 -19.82 2.03
CA GLU A 385 11.89 -19.03 3.03
C GLU A 385 11.70 -17.59 2.55
N PRO A 386 10.49 -17.02 2.63
CA PRO A 386 10.26 -15.61 2.31
C PRO A 386 10.90 -14.69 3.35
N GLU A 387 11.44 -13.55 2.90
CA GLU A 387 11.91 -12.51 3.80
C GLU A 387 10.79 -11.49 4.08
N PRO A 388 10.50 -11.14 5.34
CA PRO A 388 9.52 -10.13 5.66
C PRO A 388 10.00 -8.71 5.31
N VAL A 389 9.06 -7.80 5.07
CA VAL A 389 9.35 -6.37 5.12
C VAL A 389 9.57 -5.97 6.58
N TYR A 390 10.64 -5.21 6.82
CA TYR A 390 10.98 -4.67 8.14
C TYR A 390 10.35 -3.28 8.28
N SER A 391 9.06 -3.22 8.68
CA SER A 391 8.30 -1.96 8.77
C SER A 391 7.16 -2.09 9.79
N ASN A 392 6.82 -0.98 10.43
CA ASN A 392 5.59 -0.86 11.21
C ASN A 392 4.40 -0.38 10.36
N PHE A 393 4.67 0.12 9.15
CA PHE A 393 3.68 0.69 8.24
C PHE A 393 3.28 -0.27 7.11
N PHE A 394 4.27 -0.92 6.47
CA PHE A 394 4.02 -1.89 5.40
C PHE A 394 4.08 -3.33 5.91
N GLY A 395 3.06 -4.12 5.54
CA GLY A 395 3.01 -5.56 5.77
C GLY A 395 3.24 -6.34 4.48
N GLY A 396 4.08 -7.38 4.53
CA GLY A 396 4.33 -8.23 3.38
C GLY A 396 5.72 -8.86 3.35
N MET A 397 6.22 -9.12 2.15
CA MET A 397 7.50 -9.78 1.91
C MET A 397 8.37 -8.97 0.96
N SER A 398 9.64 -8.78 1.33
CA SER A 398 10.69 -8.12 0.52
C SER A 398 11.36 -9.09 -0.45
N SER A 399 11.29 -10.40 -0.16
CA SER A 399 11.81 -11.49 -1.00
C SER A 399 10.83 -12.67 -0.94
N LEU A 400 10.58 -13.29 -2.10
CA LEU A 400 9.74 -14.49 -2.23
C LEU A 400 10.37 -15.45 -3.24
N PRO A 401 11.22 -16.39 -2.79
CA PRO A 401 11.78 -17.41 -3.66
C PRO A 401 10.69 -18.40 -4.14
N LEU A 402 10.46 -18.44 -5.44
CA LEU A 402 9.50 -19.35 -6.08
C LEU A 402 10.17 -20.19 -7.16
N GLU A 403 9.65 -21.40 -7.34
CA GLU A 403 9.80 -22.21 -8.54
C GLU A 403 8.50 -22.14 -9.33
N LEU A 404 8.59 -21.69 -10.58
CA LEU A 404 7.47 -21.59 -11.50
C LEU A 404 7.61 -22.68 -12.58
N VAL A 405 6.56 -23.47 -12.75
CA VAL A 405 6.49 -24.50 -13.78
C VAL A 405 5.56 -24.03 -14.89
N ALA A 406 6.01 -24.05 -16.13
CA ALA A 406 5.20 -23.64 -17.26
C ALA A 406 3.95 -24.53 -17.41
N ASP A 407 2.84 -23.95 -17.87
CA ASP A 407 1.67 -24.73 -18.24
C ASP A 407 1.98 -25.62 -19.44
N GLY A 408 1.73 -26.92 -19.32
CA GLY A 408 1.99 -27.90 -20.38
C GLY A 408 1.25 -27.64 -21.69
N GLY A 409 0.21 -26.79 -21.66
CA GLY A 409 -0.53 -26.35 -22.87
C GLY A 409 0.10 -25.16 -23.61
N ALA A 410 1.05 -24.45 -23.03
CA ALA A 410 1.67 -23.25 -23.61
C ALA A 410 2.86 -23.52 -24.55
N ARG A 411 3.18 -24.79 -24.82
CA ARG A 411 4.21 -25.20 -25.80
C ARG A 411 3.61 -25.45 -27.21
N ARG A 412 2.81 -24.50 -27.72
CA ARG A 412 2.45 -24.51 -29.13
C ARG A 412 2.47 -23.10 -29.72
#